data_7d6bef3c6024fe691b3ce642556cfb7d
#
_entry.id   7d6bef3c6024fe691b3ce642556cfb7d
#
_cell.length_a   1.000
_cell.length_b   1.000
_cell.length_c   1.000
_cell.angle_alpha   90.00
_cell.angle_beta   90.00
_cell.angle_gamma   90.00
#
_symmetry.space_group_name_H-M   'P 1'
#
loop_
_entity.id
_entity.type
_entity.pdbx_description
1 polymer ?
#
loop_
_entity_poly.entity_id
_entity_poly.type
_entity_poly.pdbx_seq_one_letter_code
_entity_poly.pdbx_strand_id
1 'polypeptide(L)'
;MGNCDDFHLGDIVTSVSGRDRDGYYVVMYIEDGFVGICDGDLRKTDRIKRKNRKHIKATGSFCEYVRGKLEKGDKVTNSELRRSISEFKEALNS
;
A
#
# COMPACT_ATOMS: atom_id res chain seq x y z
N MET A 1 18.10 -10.28 -12.84
CA MET A 1 17.19 -10.70 -12.52
C MET A 1 16.23 -9.88 -11.96
N GLY A 2 15.24 -9.72 -12.43
CA GLY A 2 14.23 -8.88 -11.99
C GLY A 2 13.79 -9.26 -10.63
N ASN A 3 13.74 -8.34 -9.78
CA ASN A 3 13.27 -8.56 -8.56
C ASN A 3 11.85 -8.32 -8.57
N CYS A 4 11.04 -9.32 -8.58
CA CYS A 4 9.61 -9.21 -8.50
C CYS A 4 9.16 -8.62 -7.19
N ASP A 5 10.10 -8.45 -6.26
CA ASP A 5 9.76 -7.96 -4.94
C ASP A 5 10.03 -6.48 -4.76
N ASP A 6 10.31 -5.78 -5.83
CA ASP A 6 10.56 -4.34 -5.74
C ASP A 6 9.23 -3.60 -5.58
N PHE A 7 9.08 -2.98 -4.44
CA PHE A 7 7.90 -2.17 -4.15
C PHE A 7 8.24 -0.70 -4.32
N HIS A 8 7.22 0.10 -4.62
CA HIS A 8 7.38 1.55 -4.76
C HIS A 8 6.33 2.24 -3.91
N LEU A 9 6.59 3.47 -3.56
CA LEU A 9 5.64 4.27 -2.79
C LEU A 9 4.32 4.36 -3.55
N GLY A 10 3.23 4.22 -2.83
CA GLY A 10 1.91 4.31 -3.44
C GLY A 10 1.42 3.03 -4.09
N ASP A 11 2.24 1.97 -4.11
CA ASP A 11 1.81 0.68 -4.66
C ASP A 11 0.64 0.14 -3.84
N ILE A 12 -0.30 -0.50 -4.53
CA ILE A 12 -1.39 -1.19 -3.87
C ILE A 12 -0.99 -2.66 -3.75
N VAL A 13 -1.01 -3.17 -2.54
CA VAL A 13 -0.52 -4.50 -2.23
C VAL A 13 -1.53 -5.28 -1.39
N THR A 14 -1.35 -6.58 -1.34
CA THR A 14 -2.11 -7.43 -0.43
C THR A 14 -1.15 -8.07 0.55
N SER A 15 -1.66 -8.46 1.71
CA SER A 15 -0.89 -9.25 2.66
C SER A 15 -1.22 -10.71 2.44
N VAL A 16 -0.20 -11.56 2.41
CA VAL A 16 -0.38 -12.99 2.16
C VAL A 16 -0.30 -13.81 3.43
N SER A 17 -0.16 -13.17 4.58
CA SER A 17 -0.07 -13.89 5.84
C SER A 17 -0.76 -13.10 6.94
N GLY A 18 -1.13 -13.80 8.00
CA GLY A 18 -1.73 -13.19 9.17
C GLY A 18 -3.17 -12.78 8.95
N ARG A 19 -3.65 -11.93 9.82
CA ARG A 19 -5.05 -11.47 9.80
C ARG A 19 -5.34 -10.49 8.69
N ASP A 20 -4.29 -9.93 8.10
CA ASP A 20 -4.44 -8.89 7.10
C ASP A 20 -4.53 -9.43 5.68
N ARG A 21 -4.56 -10.75 5.51
CA ARG A 21 -4.35 -11.36 4.20
C ARG A 21 -5.43 -11.10 3.16
N ASP A 22 -6.61 -10.67 3.56
CA ASP A 22 -7.70 -10.43 2.62
C ASP A 22 -7.90 -8.97 2.29
N GLY A 23 -7.03 -8.10 2.79
CA GLY A 23 -7.18 -6.67 2.57
C GLY A 23 -6.25 -6.13 1.51
N TYR A 24 -6.55 -4.93 1.07
CA TYR A 24 -5.66 -4.16 0.18
C TYR A 24 -5.10 -3.00 0.96
N TYR A 25 -3.83 -2.70 0.70
CA TYR A 25 -3.12 -1.66 1.44
C TYR A 25 -2.27 -0.86 0.49
N VAL A 26 -1.87 0.33 0.91
CA VAL A 26 -1.00 1.20 0.13
C VAL A 26 0.37 1.27 0.80
N VAL A 27 1.43 1.16 0.03
CA VAL A 27 2.79 1.25 0.54
C VAL A 27 3.11 2.70 0.86
N MET A 28 3.38 2.96 2.14
CA MET A 28 3.63 4.31 2.64
C MET A 28 5.12 4.61 2.78
N TYR A 29 5.92 3.61 3.07
CA TYR A 29 7.38 3.75 3.12
C TYR A 29 8.02 2.41 2.81
N ILE A 30 9.30 2.46 2.45
CA ILE A 30 10.04 1.26 2.10
C ILE A 30 11.35 1.28 2.88
N GLU A 31 11.63 0.18 3.59
CA GLU A 31 12.87 -0.02 4.30
C GLU A 31 13.52 -1.28 3.78
N ASP A 32 14.78 -1.48 4.14
CA ASP A 32 15.49 -2.68 3.73
C ASP A 32 14.80 -3.91 4.32
N GLY A 33 14.16 -4.69 3.48
CA GLY A 33 13.46 -5.90 3.89
C GLY A 33 12.04 -5.70 4.42
N PHE A 34 11.56 -4.44 4.54
CA PHE A 34 10.25 -4.15 5.11
C PHE A 34 9.55 -3.06 4.33
N VAL A 35 8.21 -3.05 4.42
CA VAL A 35 7.42 -1.97 3.88
C VAL A 35 6.38 -1.55 4.93
N GLY A 36 6.03 -0.27 4.92
CA GLY A 36 4.96 0.23 5.77
C GLY A 36 3.68 0.34 4.96
N ILE A 37 2.60 -0.22 5.47
CA ILE A 37 1.33 -0.24 4.74
C ILE A 37 0.20 0.34 5.58
N CYS A 38 -0.74 0.97 4.88
CA CYS A 38 -1.95 1.55 5.46
C CYS A 38 -3.10 1.38 4.50
N ASP A 39 -4.33 1.37 5.02
CA ASP A 39 -5.52 1.40 4.17
C ASP A 39 -6.44 2.58 4.50
N GLY A 40 -6.11 3.33 5.53
CA GLY A 40 -6.93 4.48 5.94
C GLY A 40 -8.15 4.11 6.76
N ASP A 41 -8.34 2.85 7.05
CA ASP A 41 -9.51 2.36 7.79
C ASP A 41 -9.03 1.54 8.99
N LEU A 42 -8.67 0.29 8.78
CA LEU A 42 -8.15 -0.55 9.87
C LEU A 42 -6.71 -0.16 10.20
N ARG A 43 -5.93 0.21 9.20
CA ARG A 43 -4.54 0.65 9.38
C ARG A 43 -4.44 2.09 8.94
N LYS A 44 -4.55 3.01 9.89
CA LYS A 44 -4.56 4.45 9.60
C LYS A 44 -3.15 5.01 9.54
N THR A 45 -3.04 6.22 9.00
CA THR A 45 -1.73 6.85 8.77
C THR A 45 -0.94 7.11 10.06
N ASP A 46 -1.61 7.19 11.21
CA ASP A 46 -0.93 7.37 12.48
C ASP A 46 -0.43 6.04 13.06
N ARG A 47 -0.76 4.92 12.42
CA ARG A 47 -0.32 3.60 12.87
C ARG A 47 0.00 2.73 11.67
N ILE A 48 1.03 3.12 10.94
CA ILE A 48 1.46 2.38 9.77
C ILE A 48 1.94 0.99 10.19
N LYS A 49 1.45 -0.03 9.52
CA LYS A 49 1.83 -1.40 9.80
C LYS A 49 3.11 -1.73 9.05
N ARG A 50 4.15 -2.11 9.78
CA ARG A 50 5.41 -2.56 9.19
C ARG A 50 5.31 -4.05 8.90
N LYS A 51 5.55 -4.42 7.65
CA LYS A 51 5.47 -5.82 7.20
C LYS A 51 6.75 -6.22 6.51
N ASN A 52 7.15 -7.46 6.71
CA ASN A 52 8.26 -8.03 5.97
C ASN A 52 7.84 -8.15 4.49
N ARG A 53 8.75 -7.82 3.60
CA ARG A 53 8.46 -7.82 2.15
C ARG A 53 7.95 -9.16 1.65
N LYS A 54 8.42 -10.27 2.21
CA LYS A 54 8.00 -11.59 1.77
C LYS A 54 6.55 -11.93 2.14
N HIS A 55 5.93 -11.13 3.01
CA HIS A 55 4.53 -11.33 3.37
C HIS A 55 3.60 -10.41 2.60
N ILE A 56 4.12 -9.67 1.65
CA ILE A 56 3.38 -8.69 0.87
C ILE A 56 3.46 -9.07 -0.60
N LYS A 57 2.36 -8.91 -1.30
CA LYS A 57 2.32 -9.19 -2.74
C LYS A 57 1.78 -7.96 -3.48
N ALA A 58 2.49 -7.56 -4.52
CA ALA A 58 2.05 -6.43 -5.34
C ALA A 58 0.86 -6.84 -6.19
N THR A 59 -0.10 -5.94 -6.36
CA THR A 59 -1.26 -6.17 -7.22
C THR A 59 -0.99 -5.79 -8.66
N GLY A 60 0.11 -5.08 -8.90
CA GLY A 60 0.40 -4.51 -10.22
C GLY A 60 -0.19 -3.12 -10.41
N SER A 61 -0.92 -2.62 -9.45
CA SER A 61 -1.52 -1.29 -9.50
C SER A 61 -0.90 -0.38 -8.46
N PHE A 62 -1.02 0.92 -8.69
CA PHE A 62 -0.55 1.91 -7.73
C PHE A 62 -1.42 3.14 -7.81
N CYS A 63 -1.38 3.96 -6.77
CA CYS A 63 -2.09 5.24 -6.77
C CYS A 63 -1.09 6.35 -7.06
N GLU A 64 -1.20 6.93 -8.25
CA GLU A 64 -0.29 7.99 -8.68
C GLU A 64 -0.39 9.22 -7.78
N TYR A 65 -1.60 9.55 -7.36
CA TYR A 65 -1.83 10.70 -6.48
C TYR A 65 -1.09 10.54 -5.15
N VAL A 66 -1.24 9.38 -4.52
CA VAL A 66 -0.58 9.10 -3.25
C VAL A 66 0.93 9.02 -3.43
N ARG A 67 1.39 8.37 -4.51
CA ARG A 67 2.81 8.29 -4.81
C ARG A 67 3.43 9.69 -4.92
N GLY A 68 2.77 10.58 -5.65
CA GLY A 68 3.27 11.94 -5.82
C GLY A 68 3.41 12.66 -4.49
N LYS A 69 2.42 12.51 -3.61
CA LYS A 69 2.48 13.15 -2.30
C LYS A 69 3.60 12.59 -1.44
N LEU A 70 3.75 11.27 -1.44
CA LEU A 70 4.81 10.63 -0.64
C LEU A 70 6.20 11.02 -1.13
N GLU A 71 6.37 11.12 -2.43
CA GLU A 71 7.67 11.51 -3.01
C GLU A 71 8.03 12.95 -2.69
N LYS A 72 7.03 13.81 -2.56
CA LYS A 72 7.25 15.21 -2.19
C LYS A 72 7.39 15.42 -0.69
N GLY A 73 7.10 14.39 0.10
CA GLY A 73 7.06 14.53 1.55
C GLY A 73 5.77 15.15 2.06
N ASP A 74 4.73 15.21 1.22
CA ASP A 74 3.43 15.73 1.62
C ASP A 74 2.67 14.72 2.46
N LYS A 75 1.74 15.22 3.25
CA LYS A 75 0.95 14.37 4.13
C LYS A 75 -0.18 13.69 3.35
N VAL A 76 -0.30 12.39 3.53
CA VAL A 76 -1.40 11.62 2.95
C VAL A 76 -2.42 11.37 4.05
N THR A 77 -3.70 11.59 3.75
CA THR A 77 -4.77 11.42 4.73
C THR A 77 -5.41 10.04 4.62
N ASN A 78 -6.08 9.64 5.69
CA ASN A 78 -6.82 8.37 5.69
C ASN A 78 -7.89 8.34 4.62
N SER A 79 -8.56 9.47 4.41
CA SER A 79 -9.58 9.56 3.35
C SER A 79 -9.01 9.32 1.97
N GLU A 80 -7.81 9.84 1.72
CA GLU A 80 -7.15 9.65 0.43
C GLU A 80 -6.79 8.18 0.22
N LEU A 81 -6.35 7.50 1.27
CA LEU A 81 -6.03 6.08 1.17
C LEU A 81 -7.28 5.25 0.92
N ARG A 82 -8.35 5.51 1.67
CA ARG A 82 -9.61 4.79 1.47
C ARG A 82 -10.13 4.96 0.05
N ARG A 83 -10.05 6.19 -0.47
CA ARG A 83 -10.50 6.48 -1.83
C ARG A 83 -9.66 5.73 -2.86
N SER A 84 -8.34 5.71 -2.68
CA SER A 84 -7.43 5.01 -3.59
C SER A 84 -7.75 3.53 -3.67
N ILE A 85 -7.97 2.91 -2.51
CA ILE A 85 -8.28 1.49 -2.45
C ILE A 85 -9.67 1.21 -3.01
N SER A 86 -10.63 2.08 -2.73
CA SER A 86 -11.98 1.94 -3.26
C SER A 86 -11.99 2.00 -4.79
N GLU A 87 -11.26 2.94 -5.36
CA GLU A 87 -11.16 3.05 -6.81
C GLU A 87 -10.49 1.82 -7.43
N PHE A 88 -9.48 1.31 -6.75
CA PHE A 88 -8.81 0.09 -7.20
C PHE A 88 -9.79 -1.10 -7.20
N LYS A 89 -10.57 -1.25 -6.13
CA LYS A 89 -11.55 -2.33 -6.04
C LYS A 89 -12.62 -2.21 -7.12
N GLU A 90 -13.07 -1.01 -7.40
CA GLU A 90 -14.04 -0.78 -8.46
C GLU A 90 -13.48 -1.20 -9.82
N ALA A 91 -12.22 -0.90 -10.06
CA ALA A 91 -11.58 -1.30 -11.32
C ALA A 91 -11.47 -2.82 -11.44
N LEU A 92 -11.29 -3.52 -10.32
CA LEU A 92 -11.24 -4.97 -10.35
C LEU A 92 -12.60 -5.58 -10.73
N ASN A 93 -13.67 -4.90 -10.38
CA ASN A 93 -15.03 -5.40 -10.62
C ASN A 93 -15.63 -4.95 -11.95
N SER A 94 -14.88 -4.19 -12.71
CA SER A 94 -15.40 -3.69 -13.99
C SER A 94 -15.14 -4.63 -15.14
#